data_fbd4870be3d8c53a5ca81230579791ff
#
_entry.id   fbd4870be3d8c53a5ca81230579791ff
#
_cell.length_a   1.000
_cell.length_b   1.000
_cell.length_c   1.000
_cell.angle_alpha   90.00
_cell.angle_beta   90.00
_cell.angle_gamma   90.00
#
_symmetry.space_group_name_H-M   'P 1'
#
loop_
_entity.id
_entity.type
_entity.pdbx_description
1 polymer ?
#
loop_
_entity_poly.entity_id
_entity_poly.type
_entity_poly.pdbx_seq_one_letter_code
_entity_poly.pdbx_strand_id
1 'polypeptide(L)'
;DLHYPLRRQRQMCIRDSWMASVYAILGSLTVLGTGNATQVNTITTSIDSALISYNVIDDAQISMVNLVIGIVIAALVAVVLLGGVKRIGTVTEKLVPFMAVFYIILAIGVVALNADKVPHVFEMIFVGAFNPSAFTGGVVGSMFMTMRRGVSRGIFSNEAGIGTGSIAHACADTDEPVKQGMFGIFEVFADTIVICTLTALVILCGGEGIQYGVAAGA
;
A
#
# COMPACT_ATOMS: atom_id res chain seq x y z
N ASP A 1 20.25 36.08 -1.87
CA ASP A 1 20.93 35.00 -2.65
C ASP A 1 20.23 33.67 -2.53
N LEU A 2 18.99 33.62 -2.99
CA LEU A 2 18.14 32.42 -3.06
C LEU A 2 18.65 31.37 -4.09
N HIS A 3 19.61 31.73 -4.92
CA HIS A 3 20.16 30.84 -5.96
C HIS A 3 21.26 29.89 -5.47
N TYR A 4 21.79 30.05 -4.27
CA TYR A 4 22.91 29.27 -3.78
C TYR A 4 22.53 27.79 -3.46
N PRO A 5 21.41 27.51 -2.79
CA PRO A 5 21.01 26.11 -2.53
C PRO A 5 20.61 25.36 -3.79
N LEU A 6 19.93 26.00 -4.74
CA LEU A 6 19.57 25.40 -6.03
C LEU A 6 20.79 25.07 -6.90
N ARG A 7 21.82 25.91 -6.87
CA ARG A 7 23.08 25.66 -7.56
C ARG A 7 23.84 24.49 -6.96
N ARG A 8 23.81 24.34 -5.64
CA ARG A 8 24.44 23.24 -4.91
C ARG A 8 23.72 21.90 -5.17
N GLN A 9 22.40 21.90 -5.18
CA GLN A 9 21.59 20.75 -5.57
C GLN A 9 21.86 20.33 -7.02
N ARG A 10 21.90 21.28 -7.95
CA ARG A 10 22.18 21.01 -9.36
C ARG A 10 23.60 20.47 -9.57
N GLN A 11 24.58 20.92 -8.81
CA GLN A 11 25.95 20.40 -8.86
C GLN A 11 26.07 19.01 -8.23
N MET A 12 25.34 18.71 -7.15
CA MET A 12 25.27 17.35 -6.60
C MET A 12 24.65 16.39 -7.61
N CYS A 13 23.54 16.75 -8.25
CA CYS A 13 22.89 15.90 -9.26
C CYS A 13 23.78 15.59 -10.47
N ILE A 14 24.61 16.52 -10.90
CA ILE A 14 25.55 16.31 -12.01
C ILE A 14 26.73 15.44 -11.59
N ARG A 15 27.21 15.60 -10.35
CA ARG A 15 28.36 14.84 -9.85
C ARG A 15 28.05 13.39 -9.56
N ASP A 16 26.80 13.10 -9.18
CA ASP A 16 26.33 11.76 -8.79
C ASP A 16 25.52 11.07 -9.89
N SER A 17 25.67 11.49 -11.15
CA SER A 17 24.93 10.95 -12.29
C SER A 17 25.10 9.43 -12.46
N TRP A 18 26.26 8.88 -12.11
CA TRP A 18 26.49 7.43 -12.13
C TRP A 18 25.66 6.70 -11.08
N MET A 19 25.52 7.27 -9.87
CA MET A 19 24.65 6.73 -8.80
C MET A 19 23.19 6.76 -9.23
N ALA A 20 22.75 7.84 -9.88
CA ALA A 20 21.40 7.94 -10.43
C ALA A 20 21.13 6.85 -11.48
N SER A 21 22.11 6.54 -12.33
CA SER A 21 22.00 5.46 -13.31
C SER A 21 21.91 4.09 -12.64
N VAL A 22 22.75 3.82 -11.64
CA VAL A 22 22.69 2.58 -10.84
C VAL A 22 21.35 2.47 -10.13
N TYR A 23 20.89 3.55 -9.51
CA TYR A 23 19.58 3.61 -8.84
C TYR A 23 18.43 3.31 -9.81
N ALA A 24 18.45 3.90 -11.01
CA ALA A 24 17.43 3.68 -12.02
C ALA A 24 17.39 2.21 -12.49
N ILE A 25 18.56 1.58 -12.68
CA ILE A 25 18.66 0.16 -13.07
C ILE A 25 18.13 -0.73 -11.93
N LEU A 26 18.60 -0.53 -10.71
CA LEU A 26 18.18 -1.33 -9.56
C LEU A 26 16.69 -1.13 -9.26
N GLY A 27 16.19 0.10 -9.34
CA GLY A 27 14.78 0.43 -9.21
C GLY A 27 13.91 -0.28 -10.24
N SER A 28 14.33 -0.27 -11.51
CA SER A 28 13.62 -0.98 -12.58
C SER A 28 13.57 -2.50 -12.35
N LEU A 29 14.67 -3.09 -11.89
CA LEU A 29 14.72 -4.52 -11.55
C LEU A 29 13.84 -4.86 -10.33
N THR A 30 13.80 -4.00 -9.33
CA THR A 30 12.97 -4.18 -8.12
C THR A 30 11.49 -4.16 -8.46
N VAL A 31 11.04 -3.26 -9.33
CA VAL A 31 9.63 -3.16 -9.75
C VAL A 31 9.16 -4.43 -10.46
N LEU A 32 10.03 -5.09 -11.23
CA LEU A 32 9.69 -6.37 -11.89
C LEU A 32 9.36 -7.49 -10.90
N GLY A 33 9.98 -7.47 -9.70
CA GLY A 33 9.85 -8.57 -8.73
C GLY A 33 8.83 -8.36 -7.63
N THR A 34 8.71 -7.15 -7.09
CA THR A 34 8.01 -6.95 -5.80
C THR A 34 6.77 -6.06 -5.88
N GLY A 35 6.77 -5.02 -6.69
CA GLY A 35 5.71 -4.02 -6.66
C GLY A 35 4.46 -4.46 -7.43
N ASN A 36 4.62 -4.67 -8.72
CA ASN A 36 3.51 -4.84 -9.64
C ASN A 36 2.81 -6.21 -9.51
N ALA A 37 3.59 -7.28 -9.34
CA ALA A 37 3.05 -8.63 -9.26
C ALA A 37 2.12 -8.84 -8.07
N THR A 38 2.49 -8.33 -6.90
CA THR A 38 1.67 -8.41 -5.68
C THR A 38 0.37 -7.62 -5.81
N GLN A 39 0.40 -6.44 -6.40
CA GLN A 39 -0.78 -5.60 -6.58
C GLN A 39 -1.78 -6.23 -7.56
N VAL A 40 -1.29 -6.71 -8.71
CA VAL A 40 -2.15 -7.37 -9.70
C VAL A 40 -2.76 -8.64 -9.10
N ASN A 41 -1.97 -9.45 -8.38
CA ASN A 41 -2.47 -10.64 -7.70
C ASN A 41 -3.57 -10.30 -6.69
N THR A 42 -3.41 -9.25 -5.89
CA THR A 42 -4.42 -8.81 -4.92
C THR A 42 -5.70 -8.36 -5.61
N ILE A 43 -5.60 -7.63 -6.73
CA ILE A 43 -6.77 -7.20 -7.51
C ILE A 43 -7.52 -8.42 -8.06
N THR A 44 -6.82 -9.35 -8.70
CA THR A 44 -7.44 -10.56 -9.27
C THR A 44 -8.09 -11.40 -8.18
N THR A 45 -7.40 -11.67 -7.08
CA THR A 45 -7.94 -12.44 -5.96
C THR A 45 -9.18 -11.78 -5.34
N SER A 46 -9.20 -10.45 -5.25
CA SER A 46 -10.37 -9.71 -4.72
C SER A 46 -11.58 -9.82 -5.65
N ILE A 47 -11.35 -9.75 -6.96
CA ILE A 47 -12.41 -9.91 -7.96
C ILE A 47 -12.91 -11.35 -7.98
N ASP A 48 -12.02 -12.34 -7.94
CA ASP A 48 -12.39 -13.76 -7.87
C ASP A 48 -13.23 -14.07 -6.65
N SER A 49 -12.82 -13.59 -5.48
CA SER A 49 -13.57 -13.76 -4.24
C SER A 49 -14.97 -13.17 -4.32
N ALA A 50 -15.12 -11.99 -4.95
CA ALA A 50 -16.41 -11.39 -5.17
C ALA A 50 -17.27 -12.21 -6.14
N LEU A 51 -16.72 -12.63 -7.29
CA LEU A 51 -17.45 -13.41 -8.30
C LEU A 51 -17.89 -14.76 -7.78
N ILE A 52 -17.05 -15.44 -6.99
CA ILE A 52 -17.39 -16.71 -6.33
C ILE A 52 -18.50 -16.50 -5.29
N SER A 53 -18.38 -15.44 -4.47
CA SER A 53 -19.38 -15.11 -3.45
C SER A 53 -20.77 -14.86 -4.04
N TYR A 54 -20.85 -14.31 -5.25
CA TYR A 54 -22.10 -14.11 -5.97
C TYR A 54 -22.51 -15.30 -6.85
N ASN A 55 -21.78 -16.43 -6.80
CA ASN A 55 -22.01 -17.62 -7.63
C ASN A 55 -22.03 -17.32 -9.16
N VAL A 56 -21.20 -16.37 -9.59
CA VAL A 56 -21.09 -15.96 -11.02
C VAL A 56 -20.14 -16.87 -11.77
N ILE A 57 -19.09 -17.39 -11.08
CA ILE A 57 -18.06 -18.27 -11.65
C ILE A 57 -17.82 -19.47 -10.74
N ASP A 58 -17.45 -20.59 -11.35
CA ASP A 58 -16.95 -21.76 -10.67
C ASP A 58 -15.42 -21.75 -10.57
N ASP A 59 -14.88 -22.52 -9.61
CA ASP A 59 -13.42 -22.65 -9.40
C ASP A 59 -12.67 -23.05 -10.68
N ALA A 60 -13.29 -23.81 -11.56
CA ALA A 60 -12.71 -24.22 -12.84
C ALA A 60 -12.50 -23.05 -13.83
N GLN A 61 -13.23 -21.94 -13.66
CA GLN A 61 -13.21 -20.79 -14.56
C GLN A 61 -12.25 -19.68 -14.11
N ILE A 62 -11.74 -19.74 -12.87
CA ILE A 62 -10.87 -18.72 -12.25
C ILE A 62 -9.66 -18.41 -13.15
N SER A 63 -9.01 -19.43 -13.72
CA SER A 63 -7.82 -19.21 -14.56
C SER A 63 -8.11 -18.38 -15.83
N MET A 64 -9.26 -18.59 -16.45
CA MET A 64 -9.70 -17.83 -17.62
C MET A 64 -10.06 -16.39 -17.24
N VAL A 65 -10.78 -16.22 -16.14
CA VAL A 65 -11.19 -14.90 -15.62
C VAL A 65 -9.96 -14.08 -15.25
N ASN A 66 -8.98 -14.66 -14.58
CA ASN A 66 -7.73 -14.00 -14.22
C ASN A 66 -6.91 -13.58 -15.44
N LEU A 67 -6.91 -14.38 -16.51
CA LEU A 67 -6.28 -14.01 -17.76
C LEU A 67 -6.96 -12.77 -18.37
N VAL A 68 -8.29 -12.74 -18.40
CA VAL A 68 -9.04 -11.59 -18.93
C VAL A 68 -8.82 -10.34 -18.09
N ILE A 69 -8.91 -10.45 -16.77
CA ILE A 69 -8.64 -9.34 -15.85
C ILE A 69 -7.21 -8.84 -16.03
N GLY A 70 -6.23 -9.73 -16.12
CA GLY A 70 -4.83 -9.38 -16.34
C GLY A 70 -4.62 -8.60 -17.65
N ILE A 71 -5.25 -9.03 -18.74
CA ILE A 71 -5.19 -8.33 -20.03
C ILE A 71 -5.82 -6.93 -19.95
N VAL A 72 -6.98 -6.81 -19.29
CA VAL A 72 -7.66 -5.52 -19.11
C VAL A 72 -6.80 -4.56 -18.28
N ILE A 73 -6.25 -5.03 -17.14
CA ILE A 73 -5.35 -4.22 -16.32
C ILE A 73 -4.12 -3.81 -17.11
N ALA A 74 -3.48 -4.74 -17.83
CA ALA A 74 -2.31 -4.43 -18.65
C ALA A 74 -2.61 -3.38 -19.73
N ALA A 75 -3.76 -3.46 -20.38
CA ALA A 75 -4.19 -2.48 -21.38
C ALA A 75 -4.42 -1.09 -20.75
N LEU A 76 -5.11 -1.02 -19.60
CA LEU A 76 -5.35 0.23 -18.90
C LEU A 76 -4.04 0.89 -18.45
N VAL A 77 -3.13 0.10 -17.86
CA VAL A 77 -1.81 0.56 -17.43
C VAL A 77 -0.99 1.04 -18.62
N ALA A 78 -0.98 0.29 -19.73
CA ALA A 78 -0.28 0.67 -20.96
C ALA A 78 -0.76 2.02 -21.50
N VAL A 79 -2.07 2.26 -21.54
CA VAL A 79 -2.66 3.55 -21.97
C VAL A 79 -2.17 4.71 -21.10
N VAL A 80 -2.02 4.51 -19.79
CA VAL A 80 -1.51 5.55 -18.90
C VAL A 80 -0.01 5.75 -19.09
N LEU A 81 0.77 4.66 -19.16
CA LEU A 81 2.23 4.70 -19.27
C LEU A 81 2.71 5.30 -20.60
N LEU A 82 2.01 5.04 -21.71
CA LEU A 82 2.33 5.62 -23.03
C LEU A 82 2.29 7.16 -23.04
N GLY A 83 1.59 7.76 -22.08
CA GLY A 83 1.56 9.22 -21.91
C GLY A 83 2.74 9.79 -21.11
N GLY A 84 3.66 8.93 -20.63
CA GLY A 84 4.83 9.31 -19.85
C GLY A 84 4.52 9.77 -18.42
N VAL A 85 5.57 10.19 -17.70
CA VAL A 85 5.52 10.49 -16.26
C VAL A 85 4.51 11.59 -15.93
N LYS A 86 4.38 12.61 -16.74
CA LYS A 86 3.40 13.69 -16.51
C LYS A 86 1.96 13.19 -16.55
N ARG A 87 1.65 12.27 -17.46
CA ARG A 87 0.31 11.68 -17.56
C ARG A 87 0.00 10.77 -16.37
N ILE A 88 0.98 10.02 -15.90
CA ILE A 88 0.85 9.24 -14.67
C ILE A 88 0.48 10.15 -13.52
N GLY A 89 1.23 11.25 -13.32
CA GLY A 89 0.93 12.25 -12.29
C GLY A 89 -0.49 12.81 -12.39
N THR A 90 -0.92 13.24 -13.58
CA THR A 90 -2.27 13.81 -13.78
C THR A 90 -3.40 12.80 -13.52
N VAL A 91 -3.20 11.53 -13.87
CA VAL A 91 -4.19 10.47 -13.62
C VAL A 91 -4.27 10.14 -12.13
N THR A 92 -3.12 9.97 -11.49
CA THR A 92 -3.06 9.62 -10.06
C THR A 92 -3.56 10.77 -9.18
N GLU A 93 -3.26 12.02 -9.51
CA GLU A 93 -3.74 13.20 -8.79
C GLU A 93 -5.28 13.24 -8.64
N LYS A 94 -6.00 12.77 -9.66
CA LYS A 94 -7.46 12.73 -9.63
C LYS A 94 -8.01 11.42 -9.06
N LEU A 95 -7.39 10.30 -9.42
CA LEU A 95 -7.88 8.98 -9.06
C LEU A 95 -7.67 8.66 -7.58
N VAL A 96 -6.48 8.99 -7.04
CA VAL A 96 -6.11 8.62 -5.67
C VAL A 96 -6.99 9.30 -4.61
N PRO A 97 -7.26 10.61 -4.65
CA PRO A 97 -8.17 11.22 -3.68
C PRO A 97 -9.58 10.66 -3.75
N PHE A 98 -10.09 10.39 -4.95
CA PHE A 98 -11.40 9.77 -5.12
C PHE A 98 -11.45 8.38 -4.47
N MET A 99 -10.45 7.54 -4.74
CA MET A 99 -10.33 6.21 -4.12
C MET A 99 -10.22 6.28 -2.61
N ALA A 100 -9.40 7.20 -2.08
CA ALA A 100 -9.19 7.36 -0.64
C ALA A 100 -10.49 7.78 0.06
N VAL A 101 -11.20 8.77 -0.47
CA VAL A 101 -12.48 9.22 0.09
C VAL A 101 -13.51 8.11 0.04
N PHE A 102 -13.63 7.42 -1.09
CA PHE A 102 -14.56 6.31 -1.25
C PHE A 102 -14.26 5.18 -0.25
N TYR A 103 -12.98 4.82 -0.10
CA TYR A 103 -12.54 3.83 0.86
C TYR A 103 -12.88 4.24 2.30
N ILE A 104 -12.58 5.49 2.68
CA ILE A 104 -12.86 6.00 4.03
C ILE A 104 -14.36 5.95 4.34
N ILE A 105 -15.20 6.36 3.39
CA ILE A 105 -16.67 6.32 3.57
C ILE A 105 -17.14 4.88 3.80
N LEU A 106 -16.69 3.94 2.97
CA LEU A 106 -17.06 2.53 3.12
C LEU A 106 -16.53 1.94 4.44
N ALA A 107 -15.28 2.23 4.79
CA ALA A 107 -14.67 1.76 6.02
C ALA A 107 -15.41 2.28 7.27
N ILE A 108 -15.74 3.58 7.29
CA ILE A 108 -16.55 4.17 8.37
C ILE A 108 -17.94 3.53 8.39
N GLY A 109 -18.55 3.29 7.23
CA GLY A 109 -19.84 2.60 7.14
C GLY A 109 -19.81 1.22 7.78
N VAL A 110 -18.81 0.40 7.47
CA VAL A 110 -18.64 -0.93 8.08
C VAL A 110 -18.43 -0.85 9.59
N VAL A 111 -17.58 0.06 10.05
CA VAL A 111 -17.32 0.27 11.48
C VAL A 111 -18.58 0.76 12.19
N ALA A 112 -19.34 1.67 11.59
CA ALA A 112 -20.58 2.18 12.15
C ALA A 112 -21.67 1.09 12.29
N LEU A 113 -21.78 0.21 11.28
CA LEU A 113 -22.71 -0.93 11.32
C LEU A 113 -22.33 -1.98 12.38
N ASN A 114 -21.08 -2.01 12.82
CA ASN A 114 -20.55 -2.90 13.85
C ASN A 114 -20.04 -2.12 15.07
N ALA A 115 -20.65 -0.97 15.38
CA ALA A 115 -20.18 -0.08 16.43
C ALA A 115 -20.19 -0.74 17.84
N ASP A 116 -21.08 -1.68 18.06
CA ASP A 116 -21.18 -2.51 19.26
C ASP A 116 -19.93 -3.38 19.49
N LYS A 117 -19.24 -3.80 18.42
CA LYS A 117 -18.02 -4.62 18.49
C LYS A 117 -16.76 -3.79 18.71
N VAL A 118 -16.79 -2.50 18.42
CA VAL A 118 -15.60 -1.62 18.48
C VAL A 118 -14.93 -1.61 19.86
N PRO A 119 -15.65 -1.46 21.01
CA PRO A 119 -15.03 -1.50 22.32
C PRO A 119 -14.32 -2.84 22.59
N HIS A 120 -14.93 -3.94 22.21
CA HIS A 120 -14.36 -5.27 22.35
C HIS A 120 -13.11 -5.47 21.49
N VAL A 121 -13.09 -4.91 20.27
CA VAL A 121 -11.91 -4.93 19.39
C VAL A 121 -10.73 -4.20 20.03
N PHE A 122 -10.97 -3.02 20.60
CA PHE A 122 -9.92 -2.30 21.34
C PHE A 122 -9.44 -3.08 22.55
N GLU A 123 -10.34 -3.66 23.33
CA GLU A 123 -10.00 -4.53 24.46
C GLU A 123 -9.10 -5.70 23.99
N MET A 124 -9.47 -6.41 22.93
CA MET A 124 -8.67 -7.50 22.39
C MET A 124 -7.26 -7.06 21.96
N ILE A 125 -7.13 -5.88 21.33
CA ILE A 125 -5.84 -5.35 20.92
C ILE A 125 -4.96 -5.08 22.13
N PHE A 126 -5.48 -4.37 23.16
CA PHE A 126 -4.71 -4.03 24.34
C PHE A 126 -4.41 -5.25 25.21
N VAL A 127 -5.39 -6.12 25.46
CA VAL A 127 -5.18 -7.36 26.21
C VAL A 127 -4.21 -8.28 25.49
N GLY A 128 -4.35 -8.44 24.17
CA GLY A 128 -3.42 -9.25 23.36
C GLY A 128 -2.00 -8.71 23.35
N ALA A 129 -1.84 -7.37 23.35
CA ALA A 129 -0.52 -6.75 23.35
C ALA A 129 0.21 -6.86 24.70
N PHE A 130 -0.52 -6.81 25.79
CA PHE A 130 0.06 -6.75 27.15
C PHE A 130 -0.17 -8.01 28.00
N ASN A 131 -0.76 -9.08 27.43
CA ASN A 131 -1.02 -10.31 28.18
C ASN A 131 0.24 -11.19 28.24
N PRO A 132 0.82 -11.41 29.45
CA PRO A 132 2.03 -12.23 29.61
C PRO A 132 1.84 -13.70 29.21
N SER A 133 0.62 -14.24 29.27
CA SER A 133 0.31 -15.63 28.91
C SER A 133 0.54 -15.90 27.42
N ALA A 134 0.45 -14.88 26.58
CA ALA A 134 0.84 -14.96 25.19
C ALA A 134 2.36 -15.21 25.01
N PHE A 135 3.18 -14.95 26.02
CA PHE A 135 4.64 -15.11 25.97
C PHE A 135 5.12 -16.52 26.38
N THR A 136 4.30 -17.33 27.05
CA THR A 136 4.75 -18.57 27.71
C THR A 136 4.51 -19.88 26.94
N GLY A 137 3.80 -19.86 25.82
CA GLY A 137 3.37 -21.09 25.15
C GLY A 137 3.87 -21.30 23.73
N GLY A 138 5.16 -21.29 23.46
CA GLY A 138 5.69 -21.42 22.09
C GLY A 138 5.55 -20.16 21.25
N VAL A 139 5.21 -19.07 21.87
CA VAL A 139 4.75 -17.79 21.30
C VAL A 139 5.90 -16.88 20.88
N VAL A 140 7.13 -17.08 21.37
CA VAL A 140 8.28 -16.27 20.97
C VAL A 140 8.48 -16.32 19.44
N GLY A 141 8.32 -17.51 18.85
CA GLY A 141 8.38 -17.68 17.40
C GLY A 141 7.23 -16.97 16.67
N SER A 142 6.01 -17.03 17.20
CA SER A 142 4.87 -16.35 16.60
C SER A 142 4.93 -14.84 16.76
N MET A 143 5.43 -14.33 17.88
CA MET A 143 5.66 -12.91 18.13
C MET A 143 6.72 -12.34 17.16
N PHE A 144 7.84 -13.03 16.98
CA PHE A 144 8.86 -12.65 15.99
C PHE A 144 8.29 -12.65 14.57
N MET A 145 7.50 -13.66 14.23
CA MET A 145 6.87 -13.75 12.91
C MET A 145 5.86 -12.63 12.69
N THR A 146 5.02 -12.34 13.67
CA THR A 146 4.03 -11.25 13.63
C THR A 146 4.73 -9.89 13.52
N MET A 147 5.75 -9.65 14.35
CA MET A 147 6.55 -8.43 14.30
C MET A 147 7.23 -8.26 12.94
N ARG A 148 7.88 -9.33 12.43
CA ARG A 148 8.51 -9.31 11.10
C ARG A 148 7.50 -8.99 10.01
N ARG A 149 6.31 -9.59 10.03
CA ARG A 149 5.25 -9.32 9.05
C ARG A 149 4.71 -7.90 9.19
N GLY A 150 4.46 -7.42 10.40
CA GLY A 150 4.00 -6.07 10.66
C GLY A 150 5.00 -5.02 10.18
N VAL A 151 6.28 -5.16 10.54
CA VAL A 151 7.36 -4.27 10.09
C VAL A 151 7.49 -4.29 8.57
N SER A 152 7.47 -5.48 7.95
CA SER A 152 7.55 -5.63 6.49
C SER A 152 6.40 -4.93 5.78
N ARG A 153 5.17 -5.05 6.29
CA ARG A 153 4.00 -4.38 5.69
C ARG A 153 4.03 -2.87 5.91
N GLY A 154 4.45 -2.39 7.08
CA GLY A 154 4.61 -0.97 7.36
C GLY A 154 5.68 -0.31 6.48
N ILE A 155 6.80 -0.97 6.27
CA ILE A 155 7.85 -0.52 5.33
C ILE A 155 7.30 -0.46 3.91
N PHE A 156 6.53 -1.45 3.50
CA PHE A 156 5.96 -1.52 2.16
C PHE A 156 4.90 -0.42 1.93
N SER A 157 3.99 -0.21 2.88
CA SER A 157 2.93 0.79 2.80
C SER A 157 3.49 2.22 2.72
N ASN A 158 4.50 2.52 3.53
CA ASN A 158 5.14 3.84 3.56
C ASN A 158 6.28 3.99 2.55
N GLU A 159 6.51 3.01 1.69
CA GLU A 159 7.63 2.98 0.73
C GLU A 159 9.01 3.26 1.38
N ALA A 160 9.13 2.99 2.68
CA ALA A 160 10.28 3.32 3.50
C ALA A 160 11.50 2.47 3.09
N GLY A 161 12.51 3.11 2.51
CA GLY A 161 13.73 2.46 2.04
C GLY A 161 13.62 1.77 0.67
N ILE A 162 12.44 1.77 0.03
CA ILE A 162 12.24 1.21 -1.32
C ILE A 162 12.72 2.21 -2.39
N GLY A 163 12.61 3.51 -2.10
CA GLY A 163 13.09 4.59 -2.96
C GLY A 163 12.08 5.06 -4.03
N THR A 164 10.93 4.41 -4.14
CA THR A 164 9.89 4.76 -5.13
C THR A 164 9.21 6.09 -4.83
N GLY A 165 9.03 6.44 -3.54
CA GLY A 165 8.48 7.72 -3.12
C GLY A 165 9.25 8.93 -3.66
N SER A 166 10.57 8.86 -3.69
CA SER A 166 11.39 9.94 -4.26
C SER A 166 11.19 10.12 -5.77
N ILE A 167 10.87 9.07 -6.50
CA ILE A 167 10.55 9.15 -7.94
C ILE A 167 9.20 9.84 -8.14
N ALA A 168 8.20 9.49 -7.33
CA ALA A 168 6.89 10.13 -7.38
C ALA A 168 6.98 11.63 -7.06
N HIS A 169 7.68 11.99 -5.99
CA HIS A 169 7.90 13.38 -5.61
C HIS A 169 8.74 14.19 -6.60
N ALA A 170 9.61 13.53 -7.38
CA ALA A 170 10.39 14.21 -8.42
C ALA A 170 9.53 14.76 -9.59
N CYS A 171 8.29 14.28 -9.73
CA CYS A 171 7.34 14.74 -10.75
C CYS A 171 6.54 15.97 -10.32
N ALA A 172 6.66 16.39 -9.06
CA ALA A 172 5.92 17.52 -8.53
C ALA A 172 6.36 18.84 -9.19
N ASP A 173 5.38 19.64 -9.58
CA ASP A 173 5.60 20.99 -10.12
C ASP A 173 5.64 21.99 -8.96
N THR A 174 6.82 22.11 -8.33
CA THR A 174 7.03 22.98 -7.18
C THR A 174 8.39 23.67 -7.24
N ASP A 175 8.41 24.95 -6.93
CA ASP A 175 9.63 25.73 -6.81
C ASP A 175 10.30 25.59 -5.43
N GLU A 176 9.58 25.02 -4.45
CA GLU A 176 10.04 24.91 -3.07
C GLU A 176 10.16 23.44 -2.65
N PRO A 177 11.38 22.86 -2.66
CA PRO A 177 11.61 21.45 -2.28
C PRO A 177 11.17 21.12 -0.85
N VAL A 178 11.24 22.11 0.06
CA VAL A 178 10.82 21.94 1.46
C VAL A 178 9.30 21.69 1.57
N LYS A 179 8.51 22.41 0.79
CA LYS A 179 7.04 22.18 0.74
C LYS A 179 6.74 20.77 0.28
N GLN A 180 7.43 20.29 -0.75
CA GLN A 180 7.24 18.92 -1.23
C GLN A 180 7.62 17.89 -0.16
N GLY A 181 8.70 18.12 0.59
CA GLY A 181 9.05 17.25 1.72
C GLY A 181 8.00 17.22 2.83
N MET A 182 7.31 18.34 3.07
CA MET A 182 6.20 18.39 4.04
C MET A 182 4.98 17.57 3.61
N PHE A 183 4.70 17.47 2.31
CA PHE A 183 3.65 16.58 1.80
C PHE A 183 3.94 15.12 2.12
N GLY A 184 5.21 14.69 2.07
CA GLY A 184 5.59 13.34 2.48
C GLY A 184 5.26 13.03 3.95
N ILE A 185 5.37 14.02 4.85
CA ILE A 185 4.94 13.84 6.26
C ILE A 185 3.43 13.62 6.35
N PHE A 186 2.65 14.42 5.60
CA PHE A 186 1.20 14.28 5.56
C PHE A 186 0.78 12.93 4.96
N GLU A 187 1.44 12.49 3.89
CA GLU A 187 1.21 11.22 3.23
C GLU A 187 1.40 10.04 4.19
N VAL A 188 2.54 9.98 4.88
CA VAL A 188 2.83 8.93 5.87
C VAL A 188 1.84 8.95 7.02
N PHE A 189 1.46 10.13 7.50
CA PHE A 189 0.44 10.26 8.56
C PHE A 189 -0.92 9.75 8.08
N ALA A 190 -1.37 10.15 6.91
CA ALA A 190 -2.66 9.76 6.36
C ALA A 190 -2.71 8.24 6.10
N ASP A 191 -1.66 7.66 5.51
CA ASP A 191 -1.59 6.23 5.28
C ASP A 191 -1.55 5.44 6.60
N THR A 192 -0.61 5.75 7.47
CA THR A 192 -0.34 4.94 8.68
C THR A 192 -1.39 5.13 9.75
N ILE A 193 -1.79 6.37 10.03
CA ILE A 193 -2.72 6.65 11.14
C ILE A 193 -4.17 6.51 10.69
N VAL A 194 -4.53 7.04 9.52
CA VAL A 194 -5.94 7.03 9.10
C VAL A 194 -6.28 5.73 8.38
N ILE A 195 -5.62 5.43 7.28
CA ILE A 195 -6.00 4.29 6.41
C ILE A 195 -5.71 2.96 7.09
N CYS A 196 -4.53 2.76 7.65
CA CYS A 196 -4.20 1.49 8.32
C CYS A 196 -5.04 1.23 9.56
N THR A 197 -5.36 2.27 10.35
CA THR A 197 -6.24 2.11 11.52
C THR A 197 -7.66 1.76 11.11
N LEU A 198 -8.22 2.45 10.12
CA LEU A 198 -9.55 2.13 9.60
C LEU A 198 -9.58 0.70 9.02
N THR A 199 -8.57 0.31 8.27
CA THR A 199 -8.45 -1.04 7.71
C THR A 199 -8.42 -2.11 8.82
N ALA A 200 -7.62 -1.88 9.86
CA ALA A 200 -7.55 -2.79 11.00
C ALA A 200 -8.91 -2.91 11.71
N LEU A 201 -9.61 -1.79 11.93
CA LEU A 201 -10.94 -1.80 12.53
C LEU A 201 -11.97 -2.53 11.66
N VAL A 202 -11.97 -2.30 10.35
CA VAL A 202 -12.87 -3.01 9.41
C VAL A 202 -12.65 -4.52 9.48
N ILE A 203 -11.39 -4.97 9.45
CA ILE A 203 -11.05 -6.40 9.53
C ILE A 203 -11.49 -6.98 10.87
N LEU A 204 -11.16 -6.34 11.97
CA LEU A 204 -11.43 -6.86 13.32
C LEU A 204 -12.93 -6.78 13.69
N CYS A 205 -13.65 -5.78 13.23
CA CYS A 205 -15.09 -5.68 13.45
C CYS A 205 -15.89 -6.64 12.55
N GLY A 206 -15.41 -6.92 11.34
CA GLY A 206 -16.02 -7.87 10.41
C GLY A 206 -15.89 -9.35 10.81
N GLY A 207 -15.10 -9.64 11.76
CA GLY A 207 -14.55 -10.78 12.47
C GLY A 207 -15.16 -12.18 12.46
N GLU A 208 -16.23 -12.47 11.78
CA GLU A 208 -16.80 -13.84 11.79
C GLU A 208 -16.01 -14.87 10.94
N GLY A 209 -14.95 -14.46 10.27
CA GLY A 209 -14.15 -15.30 9.38
C GLY A 209 -12.63 -15.23 9.59
N ILE A 210 -12.16 -14.55 10.64
CA ILE A 210 -10.70 -14.44 10.84
C ILE A 210 -10.16 -15.77 11.38
N GLN A 211 -9.51 -16.53 10.49
CA GLN A 211 -8.77 -17.72 10.88
C GLN A 211 -7.39 -17.30 11.37
N TYR A 212 -7.19 -17.34 12.70
CA TYR A 212 -5.88 -17.07 13.29
C TYR A 212 -4.88 -18.16 12.88
N GLY A 213 -3.68 -17.74 12.45
CA GLY A 213 -2.59 -18.65 12.08
C GLY A 213 -2.59 -19.11 10.64
N VAL A 214 -3.57 -18.77 9.84
CA VAL A 214 -3.53 -18.98 8.38
C VAL A 214 -2.79 -17.82 7.73
N ALA A 215 -1.81 -18.13 6.89
CA ALA A 215 -1.18 -17.10 6.09
C ALA A 215 -2.24 -16.48 5.18
N ALA A 216 -2.55 -15.21 5.38
CA ALA A 216 -3.31 -14.47 4.40
C ALA A 216 -2.61 -14.68 3.04
N GLY A 217 -3.35 -15.15 2.06
CA GLY A 217 -2.82 -15.38 0.73
C GLY A 217 -2.02 -14.15 0.29
N ALA A 218 -0.80 -14.38 -0.15
CA ALA A 218 0.08 -13.35 -0.67
C ALA A 218 -0.50 -12.81 -1.95
#